data_d509468ffe8b6a674c50028c69a843c6
#
_entry.id   d509468ffe8b6a674c50028c69a843c6
#
_cell.length_a   1.000
_cell.length_b   1.000
_cell.length_c   1.000
_cell.angle_alpha   90.00
_cell.angle_beta   90.00
_cell.angle_gamma   90.00
#
_symmetry.space_group_name_H-M   'P 1'
#
loop_
_entity.id
_entity.type
_entity.pdbx_description
1 polymer ?
#
loop_
_entity_poly.entity_id
_entity_poly.type
_entity_poly.pdbx_seq_one_letter_code
_entity_poly.pdbx_strand_id
1 'polypeptide(L)'
;PTRCYNKLTHLVNLHSWAPIYASLSPMEVDLGATIYSQNKLSTLTFTAGYVRQSGYKHGNWLLNLTYSGWWPILSVEFESGREDFQSFADGLNLQTGQKDALYVFNKSQRSSADFVIQFPFNLSSRQYNSSLRPYLRYQIEGIHHQRPKQVYGYELQENTAILYPVQKQDYHIYQANRYYQLMEYGLTYSNQTRMTEQEINPRWGQMLTGGFTHALTHGLNLGQQWWVA
;
A
#
# COMPACT_ATOMS: atom_id res chain seq x y z
N PRO A 1 10.10 19.73 42.21
CA PRO A 1 10.15 20.58 41.02
C PRO A 1 9.36 19.93 39.91
N THR A 2 8.18 20.47 39.58
CA THR A 2 7.38 20.09 38.46
C THR A 2 8.08 20.55 37.17
N ARG A 3 8.63 19.64 36.40
CA ARG A 3 9.18 19.98 35.08
C ARG A 3 8.01 20.19 34.11
N CYS A 4 7.99 21.33 33.43
CA CYS A 4 7.03 21.58 32.38
C CYS A 4 7.18 20.50 31.27
N TYR A 5 6.08 19.82 30.94
CA TYR A 5 6.05 18.85 29.85
C TYR A 5 6.17 19.60 28.52
N ASN A 6 7.28 19.41 27.84
CA ASN A 6 7.45 19.94 26.48
C ASN A 6 6.90 18.92 25.48
N LYS A 7 5.80 19.28 24.83
CA LYS A 7 5.11 18.40 23.84
C LYS A 7 6.03 18.00 22.69
N LEU A 8 6.92 18.88 22.24
CA LEU A 8 7.79 18.62 21.08
C LEU A 8 8.93 17.64 21.39
N THR A 9 9.55 17.74 22.57
CA THR A 9 10.67 16.85 22.96
C THR A 9 10.22 15.43 23.29
N HIS A 10 8.92 15.23 23.57
CA HIS A 10 8.34 13.92 23.88
C HIS A 10 7.40 13.40 22.76
N LEU A 11 7.44 14.03 21.60
CA LEU A 11 6.63 13.63 20.45
C LEU A 11 7.07 12.26 19.91
N VAL A 12 8.38 12.05 19.82
CA VAL A 12 8.98 10.80 19.37
C VAL A 12 9.75 10.19 20.54
N ASN A 13 9.33 9.03 20.99
CA ASN A 13 9.99 8.26 22.02
C ASN A 13 10.26 6.85 21.46
N LEU A 14 11.46 6.67 20.90
CA LEU A 14 11.89 5.37 20.37
C LEU A 14 12.01 4.40 21.54
N HIS A 15 11.18 3.37 21.59
CA HIS A 15 11.13 2.44 22.70
C HIS A 15 11.45 1.00 22.32
N SER A 16 11.36 0.66 21.04
CA SER A 16 11.60 -0.70 20.58
C SER A 16 12.08 -0.76 19.13
N TRP A 17 12.75 -1.86 18.82
CA TRP A 17 13.10 -2.24 17.46
C TRP A 17 12.83 -3.73 17.28
N ALA A 18 12.62 -4.17 16.06
CA ALA A 18 12.43 -5.56 15.73
C ALA A 18 13.15 -5.92 14.42
N PRO A 19 13.67 -7.16 14.29
CA PRO A 19 14.23 -7.65 13.02
C PRO A 19 13.15 -8.11 12.03
N ILE A 20 11.89 -7.85 12.34
CA ILE A 20 10.72 -8.21 11.55
C ILE A 20 9.75 -7.03 11.46
N TYR A 21 8.92 -7.04 10.44
CA TYR A 21 7.73 -6.22 10.34
C TYR A 21 6.50 -7.13 10.29
N ALA A 22 5.53 -6.86 11.12
CA ALA A 22 4.27 -7.59 11.13
C ALA A 22 3.11 -6.64 10.77
N SER A 23 2.38 -6.99 9.73
CA SER A 23 1.11 -6.35 9.36
C SER A 23 -0.05 -7.23 9.81
N LEU A 24 -1.12 -6.60 10.31
CA LEU A 24 -2.32 -7.32 10.74
C LEU A 24 -3.36 -7.44 9.62
N SER A 25 -3.25 -6.61 8.58
CA SER A 25 -4.18 -6.63 7.46
C SER A 25 -3.49 -6.26 6.15
N PRO A 26 -3.14 -7.22 5.30
CA PRO A 26 -3.20 -8.66 5.52
C PRO A 26 -2.23 -9.13 6.62
N MET A 27 -2.46 -10.32 7.18
CA MET A 27 -1.57 -10.87 8.20
C MET A 27 -0.29 -11.37 7.51
N GLU A 28 0.74 -10.56 7.53
CA GLU A 28 2.04 -10.84 6.93
C GLU A 28 3.16 -10.53 7.91
N VAL A 29 4.21 -11.32 7.84
CA VAL A 29 5.43 -11.12 8.62
C VAL A 29 6.61 -11.11 7.67
N ASP A 30 7.27 -9.97 7.56
CA ASP A 30 8.41 -9.74 6.70
C ASP A 30 9.70 -9.61 7.50
N LEU A 31 10.81 -10.05 6.91
CA LEU A 31 12.14 -9.87 7.49
C LEU A 31 12.64 -8.45 7.23
N GLY A 32 13.21 -7.81 8.27
CA GLY A 32 13.73 -6.46 8.10
C GLY A 32 14.22 -5.85 9.39
N ALA A 33 14.48 -4.57 9.38
CA ALA A 33 14.82 -3.79 10.58
C ALA A 33 13.77 -2.69 10.73
N THR A 34 12.99 -2.77 11.79
CA THR A 34 11.94 -1.79 12.09
C THR A 34 12.15 -1.17 13.45
N ILE A 35 11.81 0.09 13.55
CA ILE A 35 11.81 0.87 14.78
C ILE A 35 10.39 1.33 15.09
N TYR A 36 10.04 1.31 16.36
CA TYR A 36 8.73 1.72 16.85
C TYR A 36 8.88 2.85 17.84
N SER A 37 7.99 3.80 17.76
CA SER A 37 7.91 4.92 18.66
C SER A 37 6.47 5.19 19.03
N GLN A 38 6.25 5.47 20.29
CA GLN A 38 4.96 5.89 20.81
C GLN A 38 5.20 7.01 21.81
N ASN A 39 4.44 8.09 21.70
CA ASN A 39 4.54 9.16 22.68
C ASN A 39 3.92 8.73 24.03
N LYS A 40 4.28 9.41 25.12
CA LYS A 40 3.79 9.07 26.47
C LYS A 40 2.28 9.09 26.63
N LEU A 41 1.57 9.82 25.78
CA LEU A 41 0.12 9.93 25.81
C LEU A 41 -0.56 8.91 24.87
N SER A 42 0.22 8.08 24.19
CA SER A 42 -0.27 7.12 23.17
C SER A 42 -1.11 7.74 22.04
N THR A 43 -0.95 9.05 21.83
CA THR A 43 -1.67 9.79 20.80
C THR A 43 -0.92 9.86 19.47
N LEU A 44 0.38 9.57 19.46
CA LEU A 44 1.21 9.48 18.29
C LEU A 44 1.94 8.14 18.30
N THR A 45 1.71 7.35 17.26
CA THR A 45 2.48 6.13 16.97
C THR A 45 3.24 6.32 15.67
N PHE A 46 4.46 5.81 15.65
CA PHE A 46 5.35 5.91 14.51
C PHE A 46 6.07 4.59 14.33
N THR A 47 6.09 4.09 13.11
CA THR A 47 6.86 2.92 12.70
C THR A 47 7.66 3.29 11.47
N ALA A 48 8.94 2.99 11.46
CA ALA A 48 9.77 3.12 10.27
C ALA A 48 10.69 1.91 10.16
N GLY A 49 11.00 1.52 8.94
CA GLY A 49 11.87 0.38 8.73
C GLY A 49 12.30 0.17 7.30
N TYR A 50 13.19 -0.79 7.14
CA TYR A 50 13.59 -1.34 5.88
C TYR A 50 13.31 -2.84 5.91
N VAL A 51 12.36 -3.29 5.13
CA VAL A 51 11.86 -4.67 5.16
C VAL A 51 11.90 -5.30 3.79
N ARG A 52 12.06 -6.62 3.77
CA ARG A 52 12.01 -7.41 2.55
C ARG A 52 10.63 -8.07 2.44
N GLN A 53 9.71 -7.36 1.81
CA GLN A 53 8.37 -7.88 1.55
C GLN A 53 8.37 -8.92 0.43
N SER A 54 7.42 -9.85 0.51
CA SER A 54 7.12 -10.78 -0.57
C SER A 54 6.71 -9.99 -1.82
N GLY A 55 7.30 -10.31 -2.97
CA GLY A 55 7.08 -9.57 -4.22
C GLY A 55 8.16 -8.53 -4.55
N TYR A 56 8.89 -8.03 -3.56
CA TYR A 56 10.05 -7.18 -3.80
C TYR A 56 11.34 -7.97 -3.74
N LYS A 57 12.14 -7.92 -4.79
CA LYS A 57 13.45 -8.57 -4.82
C LYS A 57 14.45 -7.92 -3.86
N HIS A 58 14.32 -6.63 -3.69
CA HIS A 58 15.11 -5.79 -2.78
C HIS A 58 14.21 -5.31 -1.66
N GLY A 59 14.82 -4.94 -0.54
CA GLY A 59 14.05 -4.40 0.57
C GLY A 59 13.38 -3.07 0.21
N ASN A 60 12.41 -2.74 1.01
CA ASN A 60 11.48 -1.66 0.87
C ASN A 60 11.53 -0.76 2.11
N TRP A 61 11.59 0.54 1.92
CA TRP A 61 11.45 1.51 2.99
C TRP A 61 9.97 1.69 3.31
N LEU A 62 9.63 1.60 4.58
CA LEU A 62 8.29 1.89 5.05
C LEU A 62 8.33 2.91 6.19
N LEU A 63 7.31 3.72 6.23
CA LEU A 63 7.06 4.67 7.30
C LEU A 63 5.56 4.74 7.52
N ASN A 64 5.14 4.56 8.76
CA ASN A 64 3.75 4.63 9.16
C ASN A 64 3.64 5.54 10.38
N LEU A 65 2.79 6.54 10.31
CA LEU A 65 2.55 7.52 11.35
C LEU A 65 1.05 7.66 11.59
N THR A 66 0.60 7.48 12.82
CA THR A 66 -0.80 7.68 13.20
C THR A 66 -0.88 8.65 14.37
N TYR A 67 -1.70 9.67 14.21
CA TYR A 67 -1.99 10.65 15.24
C TYR A 67 -3.46 10.62 15.63
N SER A 68 -3.71 10.29 16.89
CA SER A 68 -5.05 10.19 17.50
C SER A 68 -5.28 11.21 18.63
N GLY A 69 -4.42 12.21 18.74
CA GLY A 69 -4.54 13.25 19.76
C GLY A 69 -5.59 14.31 19.46
N TRP A 70 -6.10 14.32 18.27
CA TRP A 70 -7.25 15.13 17.81
C TRP A 70 -8.41 14.21 17.44
N TRP A 71 -9.53 14.80 17.28
CA TRP A 71 -10.65 14.25 16.52
C TRP A 71 -10.78 15.08 15.24
N PRO A 72 -10.46 14.54 14.09
CA PRO A 72 -10.30 13.14 13.64
C PRO A 72 -8.92 12.51 13.89
N ILE A 73 -8.82 11.18 13.64
CA ILE A 73 -7.57 10.43 13.59
C ILE A 73 -6.92 10.68 12.23
N LEU A 74 -5.61 10.96 12.23
CA LEU A 74 -4.82 11.18 11.03
C LEU A 74 -3.79 10.05 10.89
N SER A 75 -3.67 9.48 9.70
CA SER A 75 -2.64 8.48 9.39
C SER A 75 -1.92 8.86 8.10
N VAL A 76 -0.62 8.63 8.09
CA VAL A 76 0.24 8.78 6.93
C VAL A 76 1.07 7.51 6.79
N GLU A 77 1.00 6.91 5.62
CA GLU A 77 1.81 5.75 5.26
C GLU A 77 2.66 6.10 4.05
N PHE A 78 3.92 5.77 4.11
CA PHE A 78 4.85 5.95 3.01
C PHE A 78 5.61 4.66 2.77
N GLU A 79 5.70 4.28 1.52
CA GLU A 79 6.40 3.10 1.08
C GLU A 79 7.25 3.41 -0.14
N SER A 80 8.49 2.92 -0.19
CA SER A 80 9.36 3.08 -1.35
C SER A 80 10.31 1.92 -1.49
N GLY A 81 10.26 1.25 -2.64
CA GLY A 81 11.09 0.09 -2.91
C GLY A 81 11.38 -0.13 -4.38
N ARG A 82 12.24 -1.12 -4.64
CA ARG A 82 12.53 -1.59 -5.99
C ARG A 82 11.77 -2.87 -6.27
N GLU A 83 11.02 -2.83 -7.34
CA GLU A 83 10.20 -3.93 -7.81
C GLU A 83 10.73 -4.44 -9.15
N ASP A 84 10.85 -5.77 -9.26
CA ASP A 84 11.07 -6.43 -10.54
C ASP A 84 9.72 -7.00 -10.97
N PHE A 85 9.16 -6.53 -12.08
CA PHE A 85 7.89 -7.02 -12.60
C PHE A 85 8.00 -7.41 -14.07
N GLN A 86 7.06 -8.23 -14.47
CA GLN A 86 6.95 -8.72 -15.84
C GLN A 86 5.74 -8.07 -16.50
N SER A 87 5.91 -7.59 -17.71
CA SER A 87 4.82 -7.00 -18.47
C SER A 87 4.94 -7.30 -19.96
N PHE A 88 3.79 -7.29 -20.65
CA PHE A 88 3.80 -7.21 -22.10
C PHE A 88 3.91 -5.74 -22.50
N ALA A 89 4.75 -5.46 -23.47
CA ALA A 89 4.92 -4.12 -24.03
C ALA A 89 5.09 -4.20 -25.54
N ASP A 90 4.58 -3.19 -26.23
CA ASP A 90 4.87 -3.03 -27.66
C ASP A 90 6.28 -2.51 -27.84
N GLY A 91 7.11 -3.25 -28.55
CA GLY A 91 8.47 -2.86 -28.90
C GLY A 91 8.58 -2.52 -30.37
N LEU A 92 9.33 -1.47 -30.69
CA LEU A 92 9.68 -1.13 -32.07
C LEU A 92 11.00 -1.81 -32.41
N ASN A 93 11.00 -2.68 -33.42
CA ASN A 93 12.22 -3.27 -33.96
C ASN A 93 13.01 -2.17 -34.68
N LEU A 94 14.23 -1.91 -34.22
CA LEU A 94 15.07 -0.86 -34.78
C LEU A 94 15.60 -1.15 -36.20
N GLN A 95 15.59 -2.43 -36.61
CA GLN A 95 16.06 -2.84 -37.94
C GLN A 95 14.93 -2.86 -38.96
N THR A 96 13.76 -3.36 -38.60
CA THR A 96 12.64 -3.52 -39.53
C THR A 96 11.56 -2.44 -39.41
N GLY A 97 11.55 -1.67 -38.34
CA GLY A 97 10.51 -0.67 -38.05
C GLY A 97 9.14 -1.27 -37.69
N GLN A 98 9.04 -2.59 -37.49
CA GLN A 98 7.80 -3.25 -37.11
C GLN A 98 7.55 -3.18 -35.62
N LYS A 99 6.28 -3.17 -35.22
CA LYS A 99 5.85 -3.26 -33.83
C LYS A 99 5.55 -4.71 -33.50
N ASP A 100 6.19 -5.22 -32.45
CA ASP A 100 6.01 -6.57 -31.96
C ASP A 100 5.60 -6.53 -30.47
N ALA A 101 4.73 -7.46 -30.08
CA ALA A 101 4.40 -7.67 -28.67
C ALA A 101 5.55 -8.44 -28.00
N LEU A 102 6.16 -7.83 -27.00
CA LEU A 102 7.31 -8.36 -26.31
C LEU A 102 7.01 -8.60 -24.85
N TYR A 103 7.61 -9.64 -24.30
CA TYR A 103 7.60 -9.91 -22.87
C TYR A 103 8.82 -9.28 -22.23
N VAL A 104 8.59 -8.35 -21.31
CA VAL A 104 9.63 -7.50 -20.75
C VAL A 104 9.76 -7.71 -19.26
N PHE A 105 10.97 -8.00 -18.81
CA PHE A 105 11.33 -7.97 -17.40
C PHE A 105 11.80 -6.55 -17.08
N ASN A 106 11.05 -5.87 -16.26
CA ASN A 106 11.29 -4.50 -15.89
C ASN A 106 11.85 -4.39 -14.48
N LYS A 107 12.74 -3.42 -14.32
CA LYS A 107 13.14 -2.90 -13.01
C LYS A 107 12.51 -1.53 -12.83
N SER A 108 11.79 -1.32 -11.75
CA SER A 108 11.22 -0.03 -11.41
C SER A 108 11.45 0.32 -9.95
N GLN A 109 11.34 1.59 -9.66
CA GLN A 109 11.21 2.09 -8.30
C GLN A 109 9.76 2.52 -8.12
N ARG A 110 9.08 1.88 -7.20
CA ARG A 110 7.72 2.23 -6.80
C ARG A 110 7.78 3.02 -5.50
N SER A 111 7.06 4.12 -5.45
CA SER A 111 6.90 4.92 -4.24
C SER A 111 5.43 5.27 -4.08
N SER A 112 4.89 5.04 -2.89
CA SER A 112 3.50 5.37 -2.55
C SER A 112 3.44 6.18 -1.28
N ALA A 113 2.47 7.06 -1.19
CA ALA A 113 2.13 7.81 0.01
C ALA A 113 0.61 7.83 0.16
N ASP A 114 0.14 7.40 1.31
CA ASP A 114 -1.26 7.34 1.69
C ASP A 114 -1.51 8.30 2.85
N PHE A 115 -2.53 9.15 2.71
CA PHE A 115 -3.00 10.06 3.74
C PHE A 115 -4.43 9.69 4.08
N VAL A 116 -4.70 9.35 5.33
CA VAL A 116 -6.02 8.94 5.78
C VAL A 116 -6.49 9.84 6.90
N ILE A 117 -7.72 10.33 6.77
CA ILE A 117 -8.45 11.06 7.81
C ILE A 117 -9.66 10.22 8.18
N GLN A 118 -9.76 9.80 9.44
CA GLN A 118 -10.84 8.95 9.93
C GLN A 118 -11.59 9.63 11.06
N PHE A 119 -12.92 9.60 11.01
CA PHE A 119 -13.81 10.19 11.98
C PHE A 119 -14.48 9.08 12.83
N PRO A 120 -13.94 8.74 14.02
CA PRO A 120 -14.50 7.69 14.85
C PRO A 120 -15.69 8.19 15.66
N PHE A 121 -16.89 7.74 15.31
CA PHE A 121 -18.09 7.95 16.10
C PHE A 121 -18.40 6.72 16.96
N ASN A 122 -18.53 6.92 18.25
CA ASN A 122 -18.97 5.88 19.16
C ASN A 122 -20.49 5.96 19.34
N LEU A 123 -21.19 4.95 18.84
CA LEU A 123 -22.65 4.82 18.90
C LEU A 123 -23.09 3.73 19.90
N SER A 124 -22.18 3.31 20.79
CA SER A 124 -22.40 2.22 21.71
C SER A 124 -23.56 2.49 22.67
N SER A 125 -24.33 1.45 22.98
CA SER A 125 -25.42 1.44 23.97
C SER A 125 -25.11 0.48 25.12
N ARG A 126 -26.07 0.27 26.04
CA ARG A 126 -25.88 -0.66 27.17
C ARG A 126 -25.60 -2.10 26.71
N GLN A 127 -26.22 -2.54 25.61
CA GLN A 127 -26.16 -3.92 25.14
C GLN A 127 -25.20 -4.11 23.97
N TYR A 128 -24.86 -3.05 23.25
CA TYR A 128 -24.12 -3.12 22.02
C TYR A 128 -22.92 -2.17 22.03
N ASN A 129 -21.81 -2.66 21.47
CA ASN A 129 -20.68 -1.84 21.07
C ASN A 129 -20.87 -1.50 19.59
N SER A 130 -21.18 -0.25 19.31
CA SER A 130 -21.43 0.21 17.95
C SER A 130 -20.47 1.34 17.60
N SER A 131 -19.88 1.28 16.43
CA SER A 131 -19.01 2.35 15.92
C SER A 131 -19.32 2.64 14.46
N LEU A 132 -19.23 3.90 14.11
CA LEU A 132 -19.31 4.39 12.73
C LEU A 132 -18.03 5.16 12.43
N ARG A 133 -17.34 4.80 11.36
CA ARG A 133 -16.04 5.35 11.01
C ARG A 133 -15.99 5.77 9.54
N PRO A 134 -16.51 6.95 9.19
CA PRO A 134 -16.22 7.53 7.87
C PRO A 134 -14.73 7.83 7.75
N TYR A 135 -14.19 7.65 6.56
CA TYR A 135 -12.81 8.01 6.27
C TYR A 135 -12.65 8.58 4.86
N LEU A 136 -11.62 9.38 4.73
CA LEU A 136 -11.11 9.91 3.47
C LEU A 136 -9.66 9.45 3.33
N ARG A 137 -9.33 8.80 2.22
CA ARG A 137 -7.98 8.38 1.88
C ARG A 137 -7.55 9.08 0.59
N TYR A 138 -6.39 9.66 0.62
CA TYR A 138 -5.73 10.21 -0.56
C TYR A 138 -4.42 9.46 -0.78
N GLN A 139 -4.32 8.79 -1.91
CA GLN A 139 -3.18 7.98 -2.28
C GLN A 139 -2.45 8.59 -3.47
N ILE A 140 -1.15 8.70 -3.34
CA ILE A 140 -0.23 9.10 -4.41
C ILE A 140 0.67 7.91 -4.68
N GLU A 141 0.78 7.50 -5.91
CA GLU A 141 1.69 6.44 -6.31
C GLU A 141 2.48 6.85 -7.54
N GLY A 142 3.78 6.63 -7.50
CA GLY A 142 4.70 6.89 -8.60
C GLY A 142 5.55 5.67 -8.92
N ILE A 143 5.63 5.31 -10.20
CA ILE A 143 6.52 4.29 -10.73
C ILE A 143 7.55 4.98 -11.60
N HIS A 144 8.80 4.93 -11.15
CA HIS A 144 9.91 5.65 -11.75
C HIS A 144 11.02 4.71 -12.19
N HIS A 145 11.91 5.20 -13.03
CA HIS A 145 13.13 4.51 -13.45
C HIS A 145 12.87 3.11 -14.00
N GLN A 146 11.80 2.97 -14.79
CA GLN A 146 11.51 1.72 -15.48
C GLN A 146 12.65 1.44 -16.47
N ARG A 147 13.43 0.38 -16.20
CA ARG A 147 14.51 -0.07 -17.07
C ARG A 147 14.24 -1.50 -17.48
N PRO A 148 14.11 -1.79 -18.78
CA PRO A 148 14.00 -3.15 -19.24
C PRO A 148 15.32 -3.88 -18.94
N LYS A 149 15.22 -5.00 -18.24
CA LYS A 149 16.37 -5.84 -17.91
C LYS A 149 16.60 -6.90 -18.97
N GLN A 150 15.52 -7.48 -19.43
CA GLN A 150 15.50 -8.52 -20.47
C GLN A 150 14.22 -8.39 -21.27
N VAL A 151 14.32 -8.61 -22.57
CA VAL A 151 13.24 -8.54 -23.53
C VAL A 151 13.16 -9.86 -24.25
N TYR A 152 12.02 -10.48 -24.29
CA TYR A 152 11.78 -11.74 -24.99
C TYR A 152 10.67 -11.56 -26.02
N GLY A 153 10.92 -12.01 -27.25
CA GLY A 153 9.91 -12.27 -28.24
C GLY A 153 9.61 -13.76 -28.30
N TYR A 154 8.49 -14.14 -28.90
CA TYR A 154 8.15 -15.54 -29.15
C TYR A 154 8.35 -15.85 -30.62
N GLU A 155 9.07 -16.94 -30.90
CA GLU A 155 9.27 -17.45 -32.26
C GLU A 155 8.71 -18.87 -32.37
N LEU A 156 8.16 -19.19 -33.54
CA LEU A 156 7.71 -20.53 -33.86
C LEU A 156 8.92 -21.39 -34.20
N GLN A 157 9.05 -22.54 -33.55
CA GLN A 157 10.08 -23.51 -33.91
C GLN A 157 9.76 -24.13 -35.28
N GLU A 158 10.75 -24.12 -36.18
CA GLU A 158 10.65 -24.71 -37.52
C GLU A 158 10.22 -26.12 -37.44
N ASN A 159 9.29 -26.73 -37.57
CA ASN A 159 8.79 -28.14 -37.51
C ASN A 159 7.89 -28.49 -36.31
N THR A 160 7.64 -27.56 -35.39
CA THR A 160 6.70 -27.80 -34.29
C THR A 160 5.89 -26.53 -34.09
N ALA A 161 4.57 -26.63 -33.90
CA ALA A 161 3.72 -25.48 -33.61
C ALA A 161 3.94 -24.96 -32.16
N ILE A 162 5.20 -24.98 -31.68
CA ILE A 162 5.57 -24.59 -30.33
C ILE A 162 6.24 -23.22 -30.39
N LEU A 163 5.69 -22.27 -29.63
CA LEU A 163 6.27 -20.95 -29.42
C LEU A 163 7.33 -21.04 -28.31
N TYR A 164 8.54 -20.60 -28.58
CA TYR A 164 9.60 -20.53 -27.59
C TYR A 164 10.08 -19.08 -27.40
N PRO A 165 10.48 -18.68 -26.17
CA PRO A 165 10.94 -17.32 -25.90
C PRO A 165 12.36 -17.13 -26.43
N VAL A 166 12.57 -16.09 -27.24
CA VAL A 166 13.90 -15.68 -27.72
C VAL A 166 14.23 -14.30 -27.18
N GLN A 167 15.43 -14.16 -26.62
CA GLN A 167 15.89 -12.87 -26.13
C GLN A 167 16.16 -11.94 -27.33
N LYS A 168 15.52 -10.76 -27.30
CA LYS A 168 15.63 -9.73 -28.33
C LYS A 168 16.50 -8.56 -27.82
N GLN A 169 17.44 -8.08 -28.63
CA GLN A 169 18.34 -7.00 -28.26
C GLN A 169 18.07 -5.68 -29.01
N ASP A 170 17.49 -5.76 -30.21
CA ASP A 170 17.33 -4.61 -31.13
C ASP A 170 15.93 -3.97 -31.05
N TYR A 171 15.35 -3.89 -29.86
CA TYR A 171 14.05 -3.29 -29.67
C TYR A 171 14.09 -2.04 -28.79
N HIS A 172 13.42 -1.00 -29.24
CA HIS A 172 13.15 0.17 -28.40
C HIS A 172 11.78 0.01 -27.73
N ILE A 173 11.78 -0.06 -26.40
CA ILE A 173 10.59 -0.13 -25.59
C ILE A 173 10.39 1.21 -24.93
N TYR A 174 9.27 1.86 -25.25
CA TYR A 174 8.90 3.09 -24.59
C TYR A 174 8.24 2.78 -23.25
N GLN A 175 8.90 3.15 -22.16
CA GLN A 175 8.39 3.06 -20.82
C GLN A 175 8.37 4.44 -20.18
N ALA A 176 7.19 5.00 -20.04
CA ALA A 176 7.01 6.26 -19.35
C ALA A 176 6.92 6.04 -17.83
N ASN A 177 7.50 6.97 -17.07
CA ASN A 177 7.17 7.08 -15.65
C ASN A 177 5.66 7.22 -15.50
N ARG A 178 5.10 6.50 -14.56
CA ARG A 178 3.67 6.53 -14.26
C ARG A 178 3.48 7.19 -12.91
N TYR A 179 2.52 8.07 -12.85
CA TYR A 179 2.14 8.77 -11.65
C TYR A 179 0.61 8.83 -11.59
N TYR A 180 0.04 8.41 -10.50
CA TYR A 180 -1.41 8.48 -10.32
C TYR A 180 -1.79 8.88 -8.90
N GLN A 181 -2.95 9.48 -8.80
CA GLN A 181 -3.55 9.95 -7.57
C GLN A 181 -4.94 9.34 -7.47
N LEU A 182 -5.23 8.77 -6.32
CA LEU A 182 -6.52 8.17 -6.01
C LEU A 182 -7.12 8.86 -4.80
N MET A 183 -8.42 9.07 -4.85
CA MET A 183 -9.21 9.54 -3.72
C MET A 183 -10.25 8.49 -3.40
N GLU A 184 -10.28 8.07 -2.14
CA GLU A 184 -11.23 7.09 -1.63
C GLU A 184 -12.03 7.68 -0.48
N TYR A 185 -13.33 7.51 -0.56
CA TYR A 185 -14.29 7.86 0.48
C TYR A 185 -14.91 6.57 0.97
N GLY A 186 -14.81 6.31 2.25
CA GLY A 186 -15.33 5.08 2.79
C GLY A 186 -16.03 5.25 4.12
N LEU A 187 -16.78 4.22 4.47
CA LEU A 187 -17.54 4.12 5.71
C LEU A 187 -17.45 2.72 6.25
N THR A 188 -17.05 2.59 7.50
CA THR A 188 -17.09 1.33 8.23
C THR A 188 -18.10 1.46 9.38
N TYR A 189 -19.07 0.59 9.40
CA TYR A 189 -20.00 0.44 10.50
C TYR A 189 -19.79 -0.92 11.16
N SER A 190 -19.68 -0.93 12.48
CA SER A 190 -19.64 -2.16 13.26
C SER A 190 -20.62 -2.09 14.40
N ASN A 191 -21.31 -3.19 14.64
CA ASN A 191 -22.25 -3.35 15.75
C ASN A 191 -22.14 -4.77 16.27
N GLN A 192 -21.85 -4.93 17.55
CA GLN A 192 -21.70 -6.23 18.18
C GLN A 192 -22.23 -6.21 19.61
N THR A 193 -22.71 -7.34 20.09
CA THR A 193 -23.10 -7.47 21.50
C THR A 193 -21.88 -7.26 22.39
N ARG A 194 -22.08 -6.59 23.52
CA ARG A 194 -21.04 -6.49 24.54
C ARG A 194 -20.72 -7.87 25.08
N MET A 195 -19.43 -8.15 25.16
CA MET A 195 -18.90 -9.38 25.73
C MET A 195 -18.77 -9.21 27.25
N THR A 196 -19.02 -10.29 27.96
CA THR A 196 -18.61 -10.43 29.37
C THR A 196 -17.15 -10.90 29.41
N GLU A 197 -16.50 -10.79 30.58
CA GLU A 197 -15.11 -11.22 30.76
C GLU A 197 -14.83 -12.70 30.46
N GLN A 198 -15.92 -13.53 30.45
CA GLN A 198 -15.84 -14.96 30.17
C GLN A 198 -16.09 -15.33 28.70
N GLU A 199 -16.50 -14.39 27.88
CA GLU A 199 -16.81 -14.64 26.46
C GLU A 199 -15.60 -14.30 25.59
N ILE A 200 -15.18 -15.25 24.74
CA ILE A 200 -14.07 -15.06 23.81
C ILE A 200 -14.54 -14.32 22.55
N ASN A 201 -15.78 -14.54 22.14
CA ASN A 201 -16.37 -13.93 20.95
C ASN A 201 -17.74 -13.33 21.26
N PRO A 202 -18.14 -12.22 20.59
CA PRO A 202 -19.47 -11.68 20.73
C PRO A 202 -20.52 -12.69 20.23
N ARG A 203 -21.64 -12.84 20.95
CA ARG A 203 -22.74 -13.75 20.57
C ARG A 203 -23.37 -13.34 19.24
N TRP A 204 -23.35 -12.08 18.93
CA TRP A 204 -23.87 -11.52 17.70
C TRP A 204 -23.05 -10.28 17.32
N GLY A 205 -22.80 -10.11 16.03
CA GLY A 205 -22.13 -8.94 15.47
C GLY A 205 -22.33 -8.82 13.98
N GLN A 206 -22.33 -7.62 13.50
CA GLN A 206 -22.32 -7.28 12.08
C GLN A 206 -21.29 -6.19 11.82
N MET A 207 -20.65 -6.27 10.67
CA MET A 207 -19.75 -5.26 10.15
C MET A 207 -20.13 -5.00 8.70
N LEU A 208 -20.27 -3.74 8.35
CA LEU A 208 -20.52 -3.29 6.99
C LEU A 208 -19.45 -2.27 6.64
N THR A 209 -18.78 -2.50 5.54
CA THR A 209 -17.80 -1.57 5.00
C THR A 209 -18.14 -1.29 3.55
N GLY A 210 -18.06 -0.05 3.15
CA GLY A 210 -18.31 0.34 1.77
C GLY A 210 -17.57 1.62 1.41
N GLY A 211 -17.29 1.81 0.14
CA GLY A 211 -16.55 2.99 -0.31
C GLY A 211 -16.65 3.24 -1.79
N PHE A 212 -16.13 4.39 -2.15
CA PHE A 212 -16.03 4.87 -3.51
C PHE A 212 -14.63 5.39 -3.76
N THR A 213 -13.99 4.88 -4.80
CA THR A 213 -12.64 5.28 -5.21
C THR A 213 -12.69 5.88 -6.61
N HIS A 214 -12.01 6.98 -6.81
CA HIS A 214 -11.84 7.58 -8.13
C HIS A 214 -10.42 8.11 -8.34
N ALA A 215 -9.98 8.11 -9.59
CA ALA A 215 -8.70 8.66 -9.97
C ALA A 215 -8.80 10.16 -10.24
N LEU A 216 -7.85 10.91 -9.70
CA LEU A 216 -7.72 12.36 -9.91
C LEU A 216 -6.80 12.70 -11.09
N THR A 217 -5.99 11.74 -11.55
CA THR A 217 -4.99 11.97 -12.60
C THR A 217 -5.65 12.04 -13.96
N HIS A 218 -5.52 13.19 -14.62
CA HIS A 218 -5.99 13.40 -15.99
C HIS A 218 -5.17 12.55 -16.98
N GLY A 219 -5.87 11.89 -17.91
CA GLY A 219 -5.24 11.12 -19.00
C GLY A 219 -5.05 9.63 -18.73
N LEU A 220 -5.14 9.15 -17.50
CA LEU A 220 -5.27 7.75 -17.16
C LEU A 220 -6.71 7.47 -16.78
N ASN A 221 -7.46 6.81 -17.64
CA ASN A 221 -8.84 6.45 -17.34
C ASN A 221 -8.86 5.24 -16.40
N LEU A 222 -8.47 5.45 -15.14
CA LEU A 222 -8.46 4.42 -14.09
C LEU A 222 -9.88 4.09 -13.58
N GLY A 223 -10.88 4.84 -14.07
CA GLY A 223 -12.27 4.61 -13.76
C GLY A 223 -12.68 5.07 -12.35
N GLN A 224 -13.89 4.65 -12.02
CA GLN A 224 -14.50 4.83 -10.72
C GLN A 224 -14.96 3.46 -10.22
N GLN A 225 -14.77 3.20 -8.95
CA GLN A 225 -15.13 1.91 -8.36
C GLN A 225 -15.93 2.11 -7.08
N TRP A 226 -17.08 1.42 -7.00
CA TRP A 226 -17.83 1.21 -5.77
C TRP A 226 -17.53 -0.18 -5.23
N TRP A 227 -17.43 -0.30 -3.92
CA TRP A 227 -17.26 -1.58 -3.27
C TRP A 227 -18.01 -1.64 -1.96
N VAL A 228 -18.48 -2.82 -1.58
CA VAL A 228 -19.17 -3.12 -0.32
C VAL A 228 -18.68 -4.48 0.17
N ALA A 229 -18.40 -4.58 1.49
CA ALA A 229 -17.95 -5.81 2.14
C ALA A 229 -18.64 -6.01 3.49
#